data_4f372be9ae2d4c234836f8f7cb013d8e
#
_entry.id   4f372be9ae2d4c234836f8f7cb013d8e
#
_cell.length_a   1.000
_cell.length_b   1.000
_cell.length_c   1.000
_cell.angle_alpha   90.00
_cell.angle_beta   90.00
_cell.angle_gamma   90.00
#
_symmetry.space_group_name_H-M   'P 1'
#
loop_
_entity.id
_entity.type
_entity.pdbx_description
1 polymer ?
#
loop_
_entity_poly.entity_id
_entity_poly.type
_entity_poly.pdbx_seq_one_letter_code
_entity_poly.pdbx_strand_id
1 'polypeptide(L)'
;DDIDVLKLPAHLQHAFDGAPYISATVDFTIDPSTGLSNCGIRRLMLRGPKETGVDLNAPSDLRAIYMAAQARGEKVPVAYVIGMHPIDLVAATMKQPGDELGLISSLRAAPMAVVKCVTQPVMVPADSEIILEGYLDPAGYTEKEGPYGEYLGYYGGVKRNPVFHITAITHRKDALFQTATISGNRMDLTDTSNLEALRTELNAWEALKSVVREPIAVYAPVSAGGSMSIRFSLKQRYPGEARSALHTVLGSTSAKHAFAVDPDIDIFNDQQFEWAFGTRFQVDKDLIQATAVRLSPLDPSLHGAHTGAKAGFDLTWPMQFANKWELQIPVPPQYPGKKFPSLRAALEDGPKRFEELMAATGSRDGREIVREIFSMKGIERDDHGKYFLKV
;
A
#
# COMPACT_ATOMS: atom_id res chain seq x y z
N ASP A 1 16.45 35.53 -18.26
CA ASP A 1 16.65 36.36 -17.07
C ASP A 1 15.53 36.31 -16.05
N ASP A 2 14.37 35.70 -16.37
CA ASP A 2 13.17 35.69 -15.53
C ASP A 2 12.95 34.36 -14.75
N ILE A 3 14.01 33.62 -14.49
CA ILE A 3 13.89 32.39 -13.68
C ILE A 3 13.57 32.78 -12.22
N ASP A 4 12.36 32.45 -11.79
CA ASP A 4 11.93 32.73 -10.45
C ASP A 4 10.90 31.67 -10.01
N VAL A 5 11.37 30.63 -9.32
CA VAL A 5 10.54 29.54 -8.80
C VAL A 5 9.56 30.00 -7.71
N LEU A 6 9.81 31.18 -7.11
CA LEU A 6 8.91 31.75 -6.10
C LEU A 6 7.60 32.30 -6.69
N LYS A 7 7.51 32.41 -8.02
CA LYS A 7 6.24 32.73 -8.71
C LYS A 7 5.27 31.55 -8.81
N LEU A 8 5.75 30.31 -8.57
CA LEU A 8 4.90 29.13 -8.53
C LEU A 8 4.06 29.14 -7.24
N PRO A 9 2.80 28.62 -7.27
CA PRO A 9 1.89 28.68 -6.14
C PRO A 9 2.19 27.57 -5.10
N ALA A 10 3.46 27.37 -4.77
CA ALA A 10 3.87 26.47 -3.70
C ALA A 10 3.45 27.06 -2.34
N HIS A 11 2.88 26.24 -1.48
CA HIS A 11 2.33 26.68 -0.21
C HIS A 11 3.00 25.96 0.98
N LEU A 12 2.86 26.55 2.15
CA LEU A 12 3.19 25.90 3.41
C LEU A 12 2.14 24.81 3.66
N GLN A 13 2.53 23.55 3.66
CA GLN A 13 1.59 22.43 3.79
C GLN A 13 1.22 22.13 5.24
N HIS A 14 2.19 22.26 6.16
CA HIS A 14 2.01 21.93 7.57
C HIS A 14 2.62 23.04 8.45
N ALA A 15 2.10 23.20 9.66
CA ALA A 15 2.40 24.32 10.54
C ALA A 15 3.90 24.47 10.87
N PHE A 16 4.65 23.39 10.93
CA PHE A 16 6.07 23.40 11.29
C PHE A 16 7.01 23.07 10.12
N ASP A 17 6.51 23.09 8.86
CA ASP A 17 7.38 22.98 7.71
C ASP A 17 8.38 24.13 7.67
N GLY A 18 9.65 23.82 7.32
CA GLY A 18 10.73 24.80 7.33
C GLY A 18 10.63 25.91 6.28
N ALA A 19 9.83 25.69 5.23
CA ALA A 19 9.48 26.64 4.17
C ALA A 19 8.30 26.07 3.34
N PRO A 20 7.76 26.83 2.36
CA PRO A 20 6.91 26.25 1.33
C PRO A 20 7.66 25.17 0.51
N TYR A 21 6.91 24.14 0.10
CA TYR A 21 7.43 23.02 -0.67
C TYR A 21 6.65 22.81 -1.97
N ILE A 22 7.37 22.42 -3.02
CA ILE A 22 6.77 21.74 -4.17
C ILE A 22 6.82 20.26 -3.85
N SER A 23 5.66 19.63 -3.59
CA SER A 23 5.57 18.30 -2.98
C SER A 23 5.36 17.17 -3.97
N ALA A 24 5.00 17.48 -5.21
CA ALA A 24 4.64 16.50 -6.25
C ALA A 24 5.56 16.59 -7.45
N THR A 25 6.87 16.63 -7.26
CA THR A 25 7.81 16.60 -8.38
C THR A 25 8.28 15.18 -8.67
N VAL A 26 8.52 14.91 -9.95
CA VAL A 26 9.26 13.73 -10.40
C VAL A 26 10.58 14.18 -11.00
N ASP A 27 11.69 13.67 -10.45
CA ASP A 27 13.01 13.91 -11.02
C ASP A 27 13.25 13.05 -12.26
N PHE A 28 13.93 13.60 -13.23
CA PHE A 28 14.48 12.89 -14.38
C PHE A 28 15.97 13.20 -14.50
N THR A 29 16.76 12.16 -14.60
CA THR A 29 18.21 12.25 -14.86
C THR A 29 18.66 11.04 -15.67
N ILE A 30 19.89 11.04 -16.11
CA ILE A 30 20.51 9.90 -16.79
C ILE A 30 21.62 9.37 -15.90
N ASP A 31 21.61 8.07 -15.63
CA ASP A 31 22.73 7.40 -14.97
C ASP A 31 23.90 7.33 -15.96
N PRO A 32 25.01 8.03 -15.71
CA PRO A 32 26.14 8.04 -16.62
C PRO A 32 26.86 6.68 -16.76
N SER A 33 26.63 5.75 -15.82
CA SER A 33 27.23 4.42 -15.85
C SER A 33 26.50 3.47 -16.78
N THR A 34 25.20 3.66 -16.97
CA THR A 34 24.34 2.78 -17.78
C THR A 34 23.79 3.47 -19.03
N GLY A 35 23.71 4.78 -19.02
CA GLY A 35 23.03 5.60 -20.05
C GLY A 35 21.51 5.54 -19.96
N LEU A 36 20.94 4.93 -18.93
CA LEU A 36 19.51 4.78 -18.74
C LEU A 36 18.91 5.96 -17.98
N SER A 37 17.66 6.25 -18.26
CA SER A 37 16.90 7.29 -17.54
C SER A 37 16.49 6.76 -16.17
N ASN A 38 16.63 7.63 -15.15
CA ASN A 38 16.14 7.42 -13.80
C ASN A 38 15.07 8.45 -13.48
N CYS A 39 14.02 8.04 -12.77
CA CYS A 39 13.01 8.93 -12.22
C CYS A 39 12.63 8.58 -10.77
N GLY A 40 12.08 9.55 -10.04
CA GLY A 40 11.61 9.33 -8.68
C GLY A 40 10.84 10.51 -8.15
N ILE A 41 9.93 10.27 -7.22
CA ILE A 41 9.19 11.36 -6.57
C ILE A 41 10.11 12.11 -5.60
N ARG A 42 10.07 13.44 -5.67
CA ARG A 42 10.83 14.33 -4.79
C ARG A 42 9.99 15.50 -4.29
N ARG A 43 10.37 16.00 -3.12
CA ARG A 43 9.95 17.29 -2.63
C ARG A 43 11.08 18.31 -2.81
N LEU A 44 10.72 19.55 -3.12
CA LEU A 44 11.66 20.65 -3.26
C LEU A 44 11.31 21.74 -2.25
N MET A 45 12.21 22.02 -1.32
CA MET A 45 12.07 23.13 -0.37
C MET A 45 12.48 24.44 -1.04
N LEU A 46 11.59 25.42 -1.11
CA LEU A 46 11.91 26.72 -1.66
C LEU A 46 12.96 27.45 -0.82
N ARG A 47 13.98 28.02 -1.47
CA ARG A 47 15.06 28.79 -0.81
C ARG A 47 15.27 30.15 -1.41
N GLY A 48 15.12 30.26 -2.70
CA GLY A 48 15.34 31.49 -3.45
C GLY A 48 14.80 31.39 -4.87
N PRO A 49 14.92 32.44 -5.67
CA PRO A 49 14.37 32.46 -7.04
C PRO A 49 14.91 31.35 -7.94
N LYS A 50 16.15 30.93 -7.72
CA LYS A 50 16.88 29.97 -8.59
C LYS A 50 17.39 28.74 -7.83
N GLU A 51 16.94 28.52 -6.60
CA GLU A 51 17.45 27.46 -5.74
C GLU A 51 16.37 26.78 -4.92
N THR A 52 16.49 25.45 -4.80
CA THR A 52 15.68 24.65 -3.87
C THR A 52 16.55 23.65 -3.12
N GLY A 53 16.09 23.21 -1.95
CA GLY A 53 16.60 22.03 -1.29
C GLY A 53 15.96 20.77 -1.85
N VAL A 54 16.71 19.66 -1.87
CA VAL A 54 16.22 18.35 -2.31
C VAL A 54 16.57 17.28 -1.30
N ASP A 55 15.58 16.58 -0.73
CA ASP A 55 15.90 15.49 0.19
C ASP A 55 16.44 14.25 -0.55
N LEU A 56 17.74 14.00 -0.40
CA LEU A 56 18.44 12.82 -0.93
C LEU A 56 19.04 11.94 0.19
N ASN A 57 18.50 11.97 1.40
CA ASN A 57 19.03 11.15 2.51
C ASN A 57 18.62 9.68 2.41
N ALA A 58 17.43 9.38 1.90
CA ALA A 58 16.99 8.01 1.67
C ALA A 58 17.78 7.37 0.51
N PRO A 59 18.12 6.07 0.58
CA PRO A 59 18.73 5.38 -0.53
C PRO A 59 17.81 5.37 -1.75
N SER A 60 18.32 5.93 -2.86
CA SER A 60 17.66 5.97 -4.16
C SER A 60 18.71 6.00 -5.26
N ASP A 61 18.30 5.72 -6.49
CA ASP A 61 19.22 5.71 -7.62
C ASP A 61 19.75 7.12 -7.90
N LEU A 62 18.91 8.17 -7.85
CA LEU A 62 19.39 9.56 -7.94
C LEU A 62 20.43 9.86 -6.84
N ARG A 63 20.27 9.34 -5.62
CA ARG A 63 21.29 9.51 -4.57
C ARG A 63 22.60 8.83 -4.95
N ALA A 64 22.53 7.61 -5.48
CA ALA A 64 23.72 6.88 -5.91
C ALA A 64 24.45 7.62 -7.06
N ILE A 65 23.72 8.09 -8.06
CA ILE A 65 24.23 8.91 -9.18
C ILE A 65 24.89 10.19 -8.63
N TYR A 66 24.19 10.88 -7.71
CA TYR A 66 24.70 12.11 -7.08
C TYR A 66 26.00 11.88 -6.30
N MET A 67 26.04 10.85 -5.44
CA MET A 67 27.23 10.55 -4.65
C MET A 67 28.45 10.18 -5.52
N ALA A 68 28.22 9.44 -6.61
CA ALA A 68 29.28 9.12 -7.57
C ALA A 68 29.80 10.35 -8.31
N ALA A 69 28.92 11.25 -8.71
CA ALA A 69 29.28 12.52 -9.37
C ALA A 69 29.99 13.48 -8.39
N GLN A 70 29.48 13.62 -7.17
CA GLN A 70 30.08 14.42 -6.12
C GLN A 70 31.53 14.01 -5.82
N ALA A 71 31.82 12.72 -5.77
CA ALA A 71 33.17 12.20 -5.56
C ALA A 71 34.15 12.63 -6.66
N ARG A 72 33.66 13.00 -7.86
CA ARG A 72 34.43 13.52 -8.97
C ARG A 72 34.41 15.04 -9.08
N GLY A 73 33.64 15.73 -8.21
CA GLY A 73 33.42 17.17 -8.28
C GLY A 73 32.51 17.58 -9.45
N GLU A 74 31.67 16.69 -9.92
CA GLU A 74 30.81 16.88 -11.10
C GLU A 74 29.38 17.26 -10.69
N LYS A 75 28.75 18.14 -11.50
CA LYS A 75 27.33 18.46 -11.40
C LYS A 75 26.50 17.31 -11.93
N VAL A 76 25.33 17.06 -11.33
CA VAL A 76 24.35 16.11 -11.86
C VAL A 76 23.25 16.88 -12.56
N PRO A 77 23.13 16.80 -13.90
CA PRO A 77 22.00 17.35 -14.64
C PRO A 77 20.72 16.65 -14.21
N VAL A 78 19.69 17.43 -13.86
CA VAL A 78 18.38 16.88 -13.44
C VAL A 78 17.27 17.83 -13.88
N ALA A 79 16.12 17.27 -14.22
CA ALA A 79 14.87 18.01 -14.42
C ALA A 79 13.83 17.54 -13.42
N TYR A 80 13.17 18.47 -12.74
CA TYR A 80 12.02 18.19 -11.87
C TYR A 80 10.75 18.59 -12.60
N VAL A 81 9.88 17.61 -12.82
CA VAL A 81 8.62 17.80 -13.51
C VAL A 81 7.50 17.93 -12.49
N ILE A 82 6.65 18.94 -12.66
CA ILE A 82 5.45 19.23 -11.89
C ILE A 82 4.26 19.08 -12.84
N GLY A 83 3.25 18.30 -12.44
CA GLY A 83 2.08 18.06 -13.29
C GLY A 83 2.36 17.04 -14.40
N MET A 84 2.10 15.79 -14.08
CA MET A 84 2.22 14.63 -14.96
C MET A 84 0.93 13.81 -14.91
N HIS A 85 0.81 12.88 -15.85
CA HIS A 85 -0.27 11.89 -15.75
C HIS A 85 -0.18 11.11 -14.43
N PRO A 86 -1.29 10.86 -13.71
CA PRO A 86 -1.24 10.19 -12.40
C PRO A 86 -0.52 8.85 -12.38
N ILE A 87 -0.59 8.07 -13.46
CA ILE A 87 0.13 6.78 -13.57
C ILE A 87 1.65 6.94 -13.55
N ASP A 88 2.17 8.10 -13.95
CA ASP A 88 3.61 8.38 -13.94
C ASP A 88 4.13 8.54 -12.51
N LEU A 89 3.30 9.09 -11.60
CA LEU A 89 3.62 9.14 -10.19
C LEU A 89 3.70 7.72 -9.59
N VAL A 90 2.82 6.81 -10.03
CA VAL A 90 2.91 5.39 -9.65
C VAL A 90 4.23 4.80 -10.14
N ALA A 91 4.58 4.99 -11.42
CA ALA A 91 5.85 4.54 -11.98
C ALA A 91 7.05 5.05 -11.17
N ALA A 92 7.05 6.34 -10.82
CA ALA A 92 8.12 6.98 -10.07
C ALA A 92 8.26 6.49 -8.60
N THR A 93 7.31 5.69 -8.09
CA THR A 93 7.45 4.98 -6.81
C THR A 93 8.08 3.61 -6.94
N MET A 94 8.11 3.04 -8.15
CA MET A 94 8.58 1.68 -8.40
C MET A 94 10.10 1.65 -8.52
N LYS A 95 10.71 0.54 -8.11
CA LYS A 95 12.13 0.28 -8.30
C LYS A 95 12.25 -0.91 -9.25
N GLN A 96 12.58 -0.61 -10.50
CA GLN A 96 12.78 -1.63 -11.53
C GLN A 96 14.16 -1.44 -12.15
N PRO A 97 14.92 -2.51 -12.38
CA PRO A 97 16.13 -2.40 -13.18
C PRO A 97 15.75 -2.08 -14.64
N GLY A 98 16.32 -1.02 -15.20
CA GLY A 98 16.11 -0.66 -16.59
C GLY A 98 15.82 0.83 -16.80
N ASP A 99 15.32 1.17 -17.98
CA ASP A 99 14.95 2.51 -18.35
C ASP A 99 13.58 2.90 -17.75
N GLU A 100 13.56 3.88 -16.86
CA GLU A 100 12.34 4.26 -16.16
C GLU A 100 11.38 5.09 -17.03
N LEU A 101 11.85 5.74 -18.09
CA LEU A 101 10.94 6.29 -19.12
C LEU A 101 10.19 5.17 -19.85
N GLY A 102 10.86 4.04 -20.11
CA GLY A 102 10.23 2.83 -20.63
C GLY A 102 9.20 2.24 -19.69
N LEU A 103 9.45 2.26 -18.38
CA LEU A 103 8.50 1.84 -17.35
C LEU A 103 7.22 2.70 -17.38
N ILE A 104 7.36 4.02 -17.40
CA ILE A 104 6.21 4.94 -17.51
C ILE A 104 5.39 4.62 -18.75
N SER A 105 6.04 4.47 -19.92
CA SER A 105 5.38 4.10 -21.18
C SER A 105 4.62 2.80 -21.06
N SER A 106 5.21 1.80 -20.40
CA SER A 106 4.59 0.48 -20.17
C SER A 106 3.34 0.59 -19.31
N LEU A 107 3.38 1.37 -18.22
CA LEU A 107 2.21 1.57 -17.35
C LEU A 107 1.12 2.40 -18.01
N ARG A 108 1.47 3.35 -18.88
CA ARG A 108 0.50 4.07 -19.72
C ARG A 108 -0.14 3.18 -20.78
N ALA A 109 0.41 1.98 -21.03
CA ALA A 109 0.04 1.07 -22.10
C ALA A 109 0.04 1.75 -23.51
N ALA A 110 0.90 2.76 -23.69
CA ALA A 110 1.04 3.54 -24.91
C ALA A 110 2.46 4.13 -25.04
N PRO A 111 2.96 4.34 -26.25
CA PRO A 111 4.18 5.10 -26.47
C PRO A 111 4.07 6.49 -25.86
N MET A 112 5.07 6.88 -25.08
CA MET A 112 5.12 8.20 -24.46
C MET A 112 6.00 9.13 -25.27
N ALA A 113 5.47 10.27 -25.68
CA ALA A 113 6.26 11.31 -26.29
C ALA A 113 7.17 11.95 -25.24
N VAL A 114 8.44 12.15 -25.59
CA VAL A 114 9.43 12.83 -24.74
C VAL A 114 10.00 14.05 -25.44
N VAL A 115 10.41 15.05 -24.68
CA VAL A 115 11.06 16.24 -25.15
C VAL A 115 12.38 16.45 -24.41
N LYS A 116 13.38 16.96 -25.12
CA LYS A 116 14.68 17.32 -24.52
C LYS A 116 14.54 18.63 -23.78
N CYS A 117 15.08 18.72 -22.59
CA CYS A 117 15.21 19.96 -21.83
C CYS A 117 16.01 20.99 -22.58
N VAL A 118 15.73 22.28 -22.38
CA VAL A 118 16.35 23.39 -23.07
C VAL A 118 17.80 23.62 -22.64
N THR A 119 18.07 23.46 -21.33
CA THR A 119 19.37 23.75 -20.71
C THR A 119 20.10 22.51 -20.20
N GLN A 120 19.43 21.36 -20.12
CA GLN A 120 20.01 20.13 -19.60
C GLN A 120 19.94 18.99 -20.62
N PRO A 121 20.90 18.04 -20.61
CA PRO A 121 20.89 16.88 -21.49
C PRO A 121 19.94 15.77 -20.96
N VAL A 122 18.72 16.13 -20.56
CA VAL A 122 17.73 15.25 -19.95
C VAL A 122 16.47 15.23 -20.81
N MET A 123 15.85 14.06 -20.94
CA MET A 123 14.56 13.88 -21.59
C MET A 123 13.46 13.81 -20.53
N VAL A 124 12.32 14.44 -20.82
CA VAL A 124 11.14 14.45 -19.93
C VAL A 124 9.88 14.18 -20.74
N PRO A 125 8.77 13.73 -20.11
CA PRO A 125 7.49 13.57 -20.81
C PRO A 125 7.03 14.89 -21.45
N ALA A 126 6.65 14.83 -22.72
CA ALA A 126 6.28 16.03 -23.50
C ALA A 126 4.95 16.65 -23.07
N ASP A 127 4.12 15.91 -22.37
CA ASP A 127 2.82 16.35 -21.84
C ASP A 127 2.89 16.91 -20.40
N SER A 128 4.11 17.13 -19.89
CA SER A 128 4.35 17.76 -18.58
C SER A 128 3.81 19.20 -18.51
N GLU A 129 3.35 19.60 -17.34
CA GLU A 129 2.79 20.94 -17.13
C GLU A 129 3.88 21.99 -16.91
N ILE A 130 4.82 21.73 -15.97
CA ILE A 130 5.93 22.63 -15.61
C ILE A 130 7.19 21.80 -15.42
N ILE A 131 8.32 22.28 -15.94
CA ILE A 131 9.62 21.62 -15.83
C ILE A 131 10.61 22.60 -15.24
N LEU A 132 11.26 22.21 -14.14
CA LEU A 132 12.38 22.92 -13.54
C LEU A 132 13.67 22.23 -14.00
N GLU A 133 14.42 22.85 -14.88
CA GLU A 133 15.68 22.33 -15.40
C GLU A 133 16.86 22.86 -14.60
N GLY A 134 17.85 22.02 -14.34
CA GLY A 134 19.01 22.47 -13.60
C GLY A 134 19.98 21.35 -13.24
N TYR A 135 20.71 21.56 -12.16
CA TYR A 135 21.71 20.60 -11.70
C TYR A 135 21.78 20.55 -10.17
N LEU A 136 22.16 19.39 -9.65
CA LEU A 136 22.56 19.24 -8.26
C LEU A 136 24.03 19.65 -8.10
N ASP A 137 24.29 20.50 -7.10
CA ASP A 137 25.62 21.04 -6.83
C ASP A 137 26.55 19.97 -6.24
N PRO A 138 27.80 19.82 -6.72
CA PRO A 138 28.74 18.85 -6.18
C PRO A 138 29.31 19.22 -4.80
N ALA A 139 28.97 20.39 -4.24
CA ALA A 139 29.37 20.78 -2.87
C ALA A 139 28.88 19.80 -1.77
N GLY A 140 27.92 18.95 -2.09
CA GLY A 140 27.45 17.90 -1.19
C GLY A 140 26.28 18.34 -0.31
N TYR A 141 26.20 17.70 0.83
CA TYR A 141 25.10 17.90 1.80
C TYR A 141 25.38 19.13 2.68
N THR A 142 25.31 20.30 2.09
CA THR A 142 25.74 21.57 2.73
C THR A 142 24.59 22.31 3.40
N GLU A 143 23.39 22.23 2.84
CA GLU A 143 22.28 23.08 3.22
C GLU A 143 21.26 22.37 4.11
N LYS A 144 20.66 23.10 5.05
CA LYS A 144 19.58 22.59 5.90
C LYS A 144 18.28 22.50 5.11
N GLU A 145 17.57 21.38 5.26
CA GLU A 145 16.27 21.08 4.70
C GLU A 145 15.36 20.49 5.78
N GLY A 146 14.10 20.88 5.78
CA GLY A 146 13.14 20.51 6.83
C GLY A 146 13.04 21.57 7.94
N PRO A 147 12.23 21.34 9.01
CA PRO A 147 11.37 20.16 9.15
C PRO A 147 10.31 20.03 8.03
N TYR A 148 9.79 18.83 7.86
CA TYR A 148 8.71 18.57 6.89
C TYR A 148 7.73 17.56 7.45
N GLY A 149 6.42 17.77 7.25
CA GLY A 149 5.36 16.83 7.63
C GLY A 149 5.42 15.60 6.74
N GLU A 150 5.74 14.43 7.32
CA GLU A 150 5.92 13.18 6.60
C GLU A 150 4.62 12.35 6.55
N TYR A 151 4.50 11.46 5.58
CA TYR A 151 3.30 10.67 5.29
C TYR A 151 2.86 9.72 6.42
N LEU A 152 3.73 9.42 7.37
CA LEU A 152 3.38 8.66 8.58
C LEU A 152 2.79 9.51 9.71
N GLY A 153 2.50 10.80 9.47
CA GLY A 153 1.86 11.68 10.43
C GLY A 153 2.79 12.31 11.46
N TYR A 154 4.10 12.25 11.24
CA TYR A 154 5.13 12.85 12.09
C TYR A 154 5.95 13.86 11.28
N TYR A 155 6.62 14.77 11.96
CA TYR A 155 7.58 15.66 11.31
C TYR A 155 8.94 14.98 11.16
N GLY A 156 9.49 15.03 9.96
CA GLY A 156 10.90 14.75 9.72
C GLY A 156 11.76 15.86 10.34
N GLY A 157 12.92 15.50 10.88
CA GLY A 157 13.88 16.47 11.43
C GLY A 157 14.58 17.29 10.35
N VAL A 158 15.29 18.32 10.78
CA VAL A 158 16.18 19.09 9.89
C VAL A 158 17.36 18.22 9.49
N LYS A 159 17.61 18.10 8.22
CA LYS A 159 18.70 17.34 7.60
C LYS A 159 19.59 18.27 6.79
N ARG A 160 20.79 17.83 6.46
CA ARG A 160 21.57 18.49 5.40
C ARG A 160 21.34 17.79 4.09
N ASN A 161 21.20 18.59 3.03
CA ASN A 161 20.86 18.12 1.70
C ASN A 161 21.62 18.89 0.62
N PRO A 162 21.72 18.36 -0.62
CA PRO A 162 22.24 19.09 -1.75
C PRO A 162 21.35 20.26 -2.14
N VAL A 163 21.94 21.20 -2.88
CA VAL A 163 21.21 22.31 -3.50
C VAL A 163 20.93 21.95 -4.96
N PHE A 164 19.72 22.21 -5.39
CA PHE A 164 19.34 22.20 -6.80
C PHE A 164 19.34 23.64 -7.34
N HIS A 165 20.18 23.88 -8.34
CA HIS A 165 20.27 25.16 -9.04
C HIS A 165 19.46 25.13 -10.32
N ILE A 166 18.51 26.05 -10.46
CA ILE A 166 17.59 26.13 -11.58
C ILE A 166 18.21 26.94 -12.72
N THR A 167 18.28 26.38 -13.92
CA THR A 167 18.82 27.02 -15.12
C THR A 167 17.75 27.42 -16.14
N ALA A 168 16.57 26.80 -16.07
CA ALA A 168 15.39 27.20 -16.83
C ALA A 168 14.11 26.70 -16.12
N ILE A 169 13.01 27.41 -16.34
CA ILE A 169 11.65 26.98 -16.05
C ILE A 169 10.87 27.01 -17.36
N THR A 170 10.44 25.85 -17.83
CA THR A 170 9.58 25.70 -18.99
C THR A 170 8.21 25.23 -18.58
N HIS A 171 7.17 25.69 -19.27
CA HIS A 171 5.80 25.33 -18.90
C HIS A 171 4.84 25.44 -20.09
N ARG A 172 3.71 24.77 -19.99
CA ARG A 172 2.58 24.96 -20.91
C ARG A 172 2.04 26.38 -20.79
N LYS A 173 1.37 26.87 -21.84
CA LYS A 173 0.72 28.18 -21.80
C LYS A 173 -0.37 28.28 -20.74
N ASP A 174 -1.07 27.17 -20.51
CA ASP A 174 -2.18 26.97 -19.59
C ASP A 174 -1.81 25.96 -18.49
N ALA A 175 -0.59 26.01 -17.99
CA ALA A 175 -0.04 25.05 -17.07
C ALA A 175 -0.86 24.94 -15.76
N LEU A 176 -1.11 23.70 -15.33
CA LEU A 176 -1.64 23.37 -14.02
C LEU A 176 -0.50 23.10 -13.04
N PHE A 177 -0.64 23.61 -11.83
CA PHE A 177 0.31 23.31 -10.76
C PHE A 177 -0.19 22.11 -9.94
N GLN A 178 0.51 20.98 -10.05
CA GLN A 178 0.21 19.79 -9.26
C GLN A 178 0.90 19.89 -7.88
N THR A 179 0.14 19.57 -6.84
CA THR A 179 0.66 19.37 -5.49
C THR A 179 0.18 18.01 -4.97
N ALA A 180 0.89 17.44 -4.00
CA ALA A 180 0.47 16.21 -3.30
C ALA A 180 0.21 16.52 -1.84
N THR A 181 -0.88 15.99 -1.31
CA THR A 181 -1.16 15.99 0.13
C THR A 181 -0.32 14.90 0.78
N ILE A 182 0.61 15.31 1.66
CA ILE A 182 1.61 14.40 2.23
C ILE A 182 1.16 13.85 3.58
N SER A 183 0.66 14.71 4.48
CA SER A 183 0.28 14.34 5.84
C SER A 183 -1.00 15.05 6.28
N GLY A 184 -1.58 14.62 7.39
CA GLY A 184 -2.80 15.20 7.94
C GLY A 184 -3.44 14.27 8.97
N ASN A 185 -4.53 14.73 9.57
CA ASN A 185 -5.32 13.96 10.55
C ASN A 185 -6.05 12.76 9.92
N ARG A 186 -6.19 12.75 8.60
CA ARG A 186 -6.84 11.73 7.81
C ARG A 186 -5.82 11.15 6.82
N MET A 187 -5.08 10.15 7.26
CA MET A 187 -4.05 9.47 6.44
C MET A 187 -4.66 8.86 5.17
N ASP A 188 -5.86 8.36 5.25
CA ASP A 188 -6.64 7.79 4.15
C ASP A 188 -6.95 8.79 3.02
N LEU A 189 -6.86 10.09 3.29
CA LEU A 189 -7.09 11.17 2.33
C LEU A 189 -5.77 11.77 1.78
N THR A 190 -4.61 11.22 2.11
CA THR A 190 -3.35 11.73 1.61
C THR A 190 -2.92 11.02 0.32
N ASP A 191 -2.39 11.78 -0.64
CA ASP A 191 -1.90 11.22 -1.90
C ASP A 191 -0.74 10.26 -1.67
N THR A 192 0.18 10.62 -0.77
CA THR A 192 1.38 9.82 -0.52
C THR A 192 1.03 8.47 0.10
N SER A 193 0.12 8.41 1.09
CA SER A 193 -0.27 7.13 1.69
C SER A 193 -0.99 6.23 0.67
N ASN A 194 -1.79 6.79 -0.23
CA ASN A 194 -2.43 6.03 -1.30
C ASN A 194 -1.42 5.49 -2.33
N LEU A 195 -0.44 6.29 -2.74
CA LEU A 195 0.64 5.83 -3.62
C LEU A 195 1.50 4.74 -2.96
N GLU A 196 1.83 4.92 -1.69
CA GLU A 196 2.58 3.93 -0.92
C GLU A 196 1.79 2.62 -0.73
N ALA A 197 0.46 2.69 -0.53
CA ALA A 197 -0.39 1.52 -0.43
C ALA A 197 -0.35 0.71 -1.73
N LEU A 198 -0.56 1.34 -2.87
CA LEU A 198 -0.51 0.67 -4.17
C LEU A 198 0.84 0.00 -4.43
N ARG A 199 1.95 0.70 -4.17
CA ARG A 199 3.31 0.14 -4.29
C ARG A 199 3.52 -1.05 -3.37
N THR A 200 3.07 -0.95 -2.13
CA THR A 200 3.21 -2.00 -1.11
C THR A 200 2.42 -3.24 -1.49
N GLU A 201 1.18 -3.06 -1.98
CA GLU A 201 0.31 -4.13 -2.45
C GLU A 201 0.90 -4.85 -3.66
N LEU A 202 1.40 -4.12 -4.66
CA LEU A 202 2.05 -4.69 -5.83
C LEU A 202 3.27 -5.55 -5.45
N ASN A 203 4.15 -5.01 -4.60
CA ASN A 203 5.33 -5.74 -4.14
C ASN A 203 4.96 -6.98 -3.33
N ALA A 204 3.96 -6.89 -2.46
CA ALA A 204 3.49 -8.02 -1.67
C ALA A 204 2.80 -9.08 -2.56
N TRP A 205 2.02 -8.67 -3.55
CA TRP A 205 1.39 -9.57 -4.50
C TRP A 205 2.42 -10.38 -5.31
N GLU A 206 3.45 -9.72 -5.84
CA GLU A 206 4.53 -10.42 -6.55
C GLU A 206 5.32 -11.34 -5.63
N ALA A 207 5.59 -10.93 -4.40
CA ALA A 207 6.23 -11.77 -3.40
C ALA A 207 5.39 -13.02 -3.07
N LEU A 208 4.09 -12.86 -2.86
CA LEU A 208 3.17 -13.97 -2.57
C LEU A 208 3.11 -14.97 -3.73
N LYS A 209 3.05 -14.54 -4.97
CA LYS A 209 3.02 -15.41 -6.15
C LYS A 209 4.24 -16.33 -6.26
N SER A 210 5.35 -15.98 -5.63
CA SER A 210 6.56 -16.81 -5.62
C SER A 210 6.46 -18.04 -4.67
N VAL A 211 5.58 -17.99 -3.65
CA VAL A 211 5.48 -19.03 -2.61
C VAL A 211 4.06 -19.58 -2.43
N VAL A 212 3.03 -18.82 -2.79
CA VAL A 212 1.62 -19.19 -2.68
C VAL A 212 1.04 -19.41 -4.07
N ARG A 213 0.42 -20.57 -4.31
CA ARG A 213 -0.20 -20.86 -5.60
C ARG A 213 -1.52 -20.10 -5.80
N GLU A 214 -2.29 -19.92 -4.74
CA GLU A 214 -3.61 -19.31 -4.78
C GLU A 214 -3.67 -18.12 -3.80
N PRO A 215 -2.89 -17.03 -4.03
CA PRO A 215 -3.12 -15.78 -3.31
C PRO A 215 -4.46 -15.21 -3.77
N ILE A 216 -5.26 -14.68 -2.84
CA ILE A 216 -6.61 -14.20 -3.13
C ILE A 216 -6.65 -12.68 -3.21
N ALA A 217 -6.11 -12.01 -2.20
CA ALA A 217 -6.08 -10.56 -2.13
C ALA A 217 -4.93 -10.07 -1.23
N VAL A 218 -4.52 -8.83 -1.47
CA VAL A 218 -3.56 -8.09 -0.66
C VAL A 218 -4.15 -6.71 -0.38
N TYR A 219 -3.94 -6.20 0.82
CA TYR A 219 -4.37 -4.87 1.21
C TYR A 219 -3.35 -4.22 2.14
N ALA A 220 -2.89 -3.03 1.78
CA ALA A 220 -2.06 -2.18 2.61
C ALA A 220 -2.89 -1.01 3.15
N PRO A 221 -3.33 -1.03 4.41
CA PRO A 221 -4.20 0.00 4.97
C PRO A 221 -3.58 1.40 4.87
N VAL A 222 -4.24 2.31 4.16
CA VAL A 222 -3.80 3.72 4.05
C VAL A 222 -3.75 4.41 5.42
N SER A 223 -4.59 3.99 6.37
CA SER A 223 -4.55 4.45 7.76
C SER A 223 -3.23 4.13 8.49
N ALA A 224 -2.47 3.17 7.98
CA ALA A 224 -1.11 2.84 8.44
C ALA A 224 -0.03 3.39 7.47
N GLY A 225 -0.31 4.52 6.81
CA GLY A 225 0.58 5.14 5.83
C GLY A 225 0.76 4.34 4.54
N GLY A 226 -0.08 3.32 4.29
CA GLY A 226 0.01 2.47 3.10
C GLY A 226 1.25 1.57 3.02
N SER A 227 2.12 1.59 4.03
CA SER A 227 3.40 0.86 3.97
C SER A 227 3.78 0.11 5.25
N MET A 228 3.20 0.46 6.40
CA MET A 228 3.60 -0.12 7.68
C MET A 228 2.92 -1.45 7.99
N SER A 229 1.77 -1.71 7.36
CA SER A 229 0.96 -2.90 7.59
C SER A 229 0.49 -3.50 6.26
N ILE A 230 0.45 -4.83 6.18
CA ILE A 230 -0.09 -5.58 5.04
C ILE A 230 -1.00 -6.67 5.57
N ARG A 231 -2.18 -6.77 4.99
CA ARG A 231 -3.09 -7.91 5.15
C ARG A 231 -3.12 -8.69 3.85
N PHE A 232 -3.10 -10.00 3.91
CA PHE A 232 -3.31 -10.82 2.72
C PHE A 232 -4.14 -12.06 3.02
N SER A 233 -4.90 -12.49 2.04
CA SER A 233 -5.73 -13.68 2.09
C SER A 233 -5.20 -14.74 1.15
N LEU A 234 -5.15 -16.00 1.61
CA LEU A 234 -4.70 -17.14 0.82
C LEU A 234 -5.52 -18.38 1.16
N LYS A 235 -5.64 -19.28 0.18
CA LYS A 235 -6.15 -20.63 0.41
C LYS A 235 -4.99 -21.58 0.63
N GLN A 236 -4.79 -21.99 1.88
CA GLN A 236 -3.72 -22.91 2.23
C GLN A 236 -3.91 -24.30 1.59
N ARG A 237 -2.84 -24.88 1.07
CA ARG A 237 -2.77 -26.23 0.48
C ARG A 237 -2.11 -27.25 1.41
N TYR A 238 -1.22 -26.76 2.28
CA TYR A 238 -0.47 -27.59 3.22
C TYR A 238 -0.15 -26.79 4.50
N PRO A 239 0.06 -27.48 5.64
CA PRO A 239 0.42 -26.81 6.89
C PRO A 239 1.69 -25.97 6.76
N GLY A 240 1.65 -24.73 7.24
CA GLY A 240 2.81 -23.81 7.21
C GLY A 240 2.92 -22.94 5.95
N GLU A 241 2.03 -23.07 4.97
CA GLU A 241 2.07 -22.21 3.76
C GLU A 241 1.85 -20.74 4.14
N ALA A 242 0.92 -20.43 5.04
CA ALA A 242 0.70 -19.07 5.54
C ALA A 242 1.96 -18.49 6.22
N ARG A 243 2.67 -19.30 7.01
CA ARG A 243 3.92 -18.86 7.66
C ARG A 243 5.02 -18.57 6.65
N SER A 244 5.17 -19.41 5.62
CA SER A 244 6.12 -19.19 4.52
C SER A 244 5.79 -17.89 3.76
N ALA A 245 4.50 -17.64 3.52
CA ALA A 245 4.03 -16.41 2.90
C ALA A 245 4.34 -15.17 3.75
N LEU A 246 4.11 -15.24 5.07
CA LEU A 246 4.46 -14.16 6.00
C LEU A 246 5.95 -13.84 5.98
N HIS A 247 6.84 -14.84 6.04
CA HIS A 247 8.28 -14.62 5.93
C HIS A 247 8.67 -13.95 4.61
N THR A 248 8.07 -14.37 3.51
CA THR A 248 8.34 -13.82 2.19
C THR A 248 7.89 -12.36 2.08
N VAL A 249 6.68 -12.04 2.51
CA VAL A 249 6.16 -10.67 2.51
C VAL A 249 6.99 -9.76 3.40
N LEU A 250 7.34 -10.19 4.61
CA LEU A 250 8.20 -9.42 5.53
C LEU A 250 9.61 -9.19 4.97
N GLY A 251 10.16 -10.16 4.23
CA GLY A 251 11.50 -10.05 3.64
C GLY A 251 11.56 -9.16 2.40
N SER A 252 10.51 -9.14 1.59
CA SER A 252 10.48 -8.45 0.29
C SER A 252 9.81 -7.11 0.28
N THR A 253 9.11 -6.72 1.35
CA THR A 253 8.42 -5.43 1.45
C THR A 253 8.98 -4.55 2.56
N SER A 254 8.60 -3.27 2.57
CA SER A 254 8.90 -2.34 3.67
C SER A 254 7.98 -2.51 4.88
N ALA A 255 6.95 -3.34 4.80
CA ALA A 255 5.98 -3.50 5.87
C ALA A 255 6.63 -3.98 7.18
N LYS A 256 6.19 -3.36 8.28
CA LYS A 256 6.59 -3.71 9.64
C LYS A 256 5.73 -4.86 10.19
N HIS A 257 4.46 -4.89 9.80
CA HIS A 257 3.51 -5.90 10.20
C HIS A 257 2.85 -6.57 8.98
N ALA A 258 2.75 -7.88 8.97
CA ALA A 258 2.06 -8.64 7.95
C ALA A 258 1.07 -9.61 8.59
N PHE A 259 -0.13 -9.73 8.03
CA PHE A 259 -1.21 -10.55 8.54
C PHE A 259 -1.71 -11.49 7.45
N ALA A 260 -1.73 -12.78 7.75
CA ALA A 260 -2.28 -13.81 6.88
C ALA A 260 -3.66 -14.25 7.40
N VAL A 261 -4.65 -14.30 6.53
CA VAL A 261 -6.01 -14.77 6.87
C VAL A 261 -6.50 -15.80 5.85
N ASP A 262 -7.49 -16.59 6.26
CA ASP A 262 -8.24 -17.48 5.36
C ASP A 262 -9.21 -16.71 4.45
N PRO A 263 -9.70 -17.35 3.37
CA PRO A 263 -10.60 -16.72 2.39
C PRO A 263 -11.94 -16.23 2.93
N ASP A 264 -12.36 -16.69 4.10
CA ASP A 264 -13.62 -16.30 4.74
C ASP A 264 -13.57 -14.92 5.40
N ILE A 265 -12.39 -14.31 5.47
CA ILE A 265 -12.18 -12.94 6.00
C ILE A 265 -11.99 -11.97 4.87
N ASP A 266 -12.86 -10.98 4.78
CA ASP A 266 -12.66 -9.82 3.91
C ASP A 266 -11.61 -8.88 4.52
N ILE A 267 -10.40 -8.89 3.93
CA ILE A 267 -9.26 -8.08 4.40
C ILE A 267 -9.46 -6.57 4.24
N PHE A 268 -10.41 -6.15 3.39
CA PHE A 268 -10.78 -4.74 3.19
C PHE A 268 -11.80 -4.25 4.23
N ASN A 269 -12.40 -5.17 5.00
CA ASN A 269 -13.34 -4.87 6.05
C ASN A 269 -12.65 -4.91 7.42
N ASP A 270 -12.42 -3.73 8.00
CA ASP A 270 -11.72 -3.61 9.28
C ASP A 270 -12.42 -4.37 10.42
N GLN A 271 -13.76 -4.44 10.44
CA GLN A 271 -14.50 -5.16 11.47
C GLN A 271 -14.25 -6.67 11.42
N GLN A 272 -14.25 -7.25 10.21
CA GLN A 272 -13.95 -8.68 10.03
C GLN A 272 -12.49 -8.97 10.37
N PHE A 273 -11.59 -8.09 9.96
CA PHE A 273 -10.16 -8.23 10.25
C PHE A 273 -9.89 -8.18 11.76
N GLU A 274 -10.41 -7.18 12.47
CA GLU A 274 -10.25 -7.05 13.91
C GLU A 274 -10.88 -8.25 14.67
N TRP A 275 -12.03 -8.72 14.18
CA TRP A 275 -12.64 -9.92 14.71
C TRP A 275 -11.72 -11.14 14.55
N ALA A 276 -11.16 -11.35 13.37
CA ALA A 276 -10.24 -12.45 13.11
C ALA A 276 -8.97 -12.34 13.97
N PHE A 277 -8.41 -11.16 14.10
CA PHE A 277 -7.24 -10.91 14.93
C PHE A 277 -7.52 -11.22 16.43
N GLY A 278 -8.68 -10.81 16.93
CA GLY A 278 -9.10 -11.08 18.31
C GLY A 278 -9.44 -12.53 18.61
N THR A 279 -9.83 -13.33 17.61
CA THR A 279 -10.38 -14.67 17.82
C THR A 279 -9.52 -15.81 17.31
N ARG A 280 -8.58 -15.57 16.38
CA ARG A 280 -7.79 -16.61 15.71
C ARG A 280 -6.31 -16.58 16.06
N PHE A 281 -5.84 -15.55 16.73
CA PHE A 281 -4.43 -15.35 17.03
C PHE A 281 -4.05 -15.76 18.44
N GLN A 282 -2.97 -16.56 18.56
CA GLN A 282 -2.31 -16.89 19.81
C GLN A 282 -0.82 -16.52 19.74
N VAL A 283 -0.41 -15.60 20.59
CA VAL A 283 0.93 -14.97 20.53
C VAL A 283 2.09 -15.97 20.62
N ASP A 284 1.92 -17.05 21.36
CA ASP A 284 2.93 -18.09 21.56
C ASP A 284 3.11 -19.03 20.36
N LYS A 285 2.16 -19.05 19.42
CA LYS A 285 2.14 -19.98 18.29
C LYS A 285 2.15 -19.27 16.94
N ASP A 286 1.39 -18.17 16.83
CA ASP A 286 1.02 -17.58 15.56
C ASP A 286 1.80 -16.30 15.25
N LEU A 287 2.69 -15.89 16.17
CA LEU A 287 3.60 -14.77 15.96
C LEU A 287 4.89 -15.22 15.27
N ILE A 288 5.29 -14.46 14.24
CA ILE A 288 6.58 -14.55 13.59
C ILE A 288 7.35 -13.26 13.87
N GLN A 289 8.61 -13.35 14.24
CA GLN A 289 9.48 -12.19 14.43
C GLN A 289 10.71 -12.29 13.51
N ALA A 290 11.01 -11.20 12.81
CA ALA A 290 12.25 -11.01 12.09
C ALA A 290 13.00 -9.81 12.69
N THR A 291 14.11 -10.06 13.35
CA THR A 291 14.89 -9.04 14.07
C THR A 291 16.07 -8.53 13.25
N ALA A 292 16.62 -7.37 13.61
CA ALA A 292 17.77 -6.73 12.95
C ALA A 292 17.57 -6.50 11.45
N VAL A 293 16.33 -6.30 11.01
CA VAL A 293 15.99 -6.00 9.62
C VAL A 293 15.82 -4.50 9.41
N ARG A 294 16.05 -4.06 8.18
CA ARG A 294 15.85 -2.66 7.82
C ARG A 294 14.38 -2.28 7.85
N LEU A 295 14.10 -1.11 8.45
CA LEU A 295 12.77 -0.51 8.49
C LEU A 295 12.82 0.93 7.93
N SER A 296 11.66 1.54 7.76
CA SER A 296 11.56 2.93 7.36
C SER A 296 12.17 3.84 8.44
N PRO A 297 13.07 4.75 8.08
CA PRO A 297 13.63 5.70 9.05
C PRO A 297 12.59 6.71 9.57
N LEU A 298 11.41 6.76 8.95
CA LEU A 298 10.28 7.57 9.41
C LEU A 298 9.45 6.89 10.50
N ASP A 299 9.75 5.64 10.85
CA ASP A 299 9.12 4.94 11.97
C ASP A 299 9.68 5.48 13.29
N PRO A 300 8.90 6.23 14.08
CA PRO A 300 9.40 6.85 15.32
C PRO A 300 9.76 5.83 16.39
N SER A 301 9.21 4.61 16.32
CA SER A 301 9.52 3.54 17.28
C SER A 301 10.96 3.02 17.17
N LEU A 302 11.68 3.39 16.12
CA LEU A 302 13.09 3.05 15.95
C LEU A 302 14.02 3.97 16.75
N HIS A 303 13.51 5.08 17.31
CA HIS A 303 14.31 6.06 18.05
C HIS A 303 15.60 6.49 17.31
N GLY A 304 15.52 6.62 15.98
CA GLY A 304 16.64 7.00 15.11
C GLY A 304 17.53 5.85 14.62
N ALA A 305 17.26 4.60 15.02
CA ALA A 305 17.94 3.44 14.45
C ALA A 305 17.45 3.17 13.00
N HIS A 306 18.28 2.47 12.22
CA HIS A 306 17.92 2.08 10.84
C HIS A 306 17.44 0.63 10.74
N THR A 307 17.56 -0.13 11.81
CA THR A 307 17.12 -1.53 11.90
C THR A 307 16.21 -1.72 13.11
N GLY A 308 15.31 -2.66 13.01
CA GLY A 308 14.36 -3.01 14.06
C GLY A 308 13.81 -4.41 13.85
N ALA A 309 12.62 -4.65 14.36
CA ALA A 309 11.93 -5.92 14.22
C ALA A 309 10.66 -5.77 13.36
N LYS A 310 10.38 -6.79 12.54
CA LYS A 310 9.12 -6.97 11.84
C LYS A 310 8.35 -8.12 12.46
N ALA A 311 7.01 -8.08 12.39
CA ALA A 311 6.15 -9.13 12.90
C ALA A 311 5.17 -9.64 11.85
N GLY A 312 5.04 -10.95 11.76
CA GLY A 312 4.02 -11.65 10.99
C GLY A 312 3.01 -12.29 11.95
N PHE A 313 1.74 -12.15 11.61
CA PHE A 313 0.61 -12.64 12.38
C PHE A 313 -0.16 -13.66 11.55
N ASP A 314 -0.14 -14.91 11.96
CA ASP A 314 -0.87 -16.00 11.31
C ASP A 314 -2.27 -16.10 11.92
N LEU A 315 -3.26 -15.57 11.21
CA LEU A 315 -4.67 -15.61 11.61
C LEU A 315 -5.43 -16.71 10.85
N THR A 316 -4.70 -17.63 10.23
CA THR A 316 -5.33 -18.74 9.52
C THR A 316 -5.68 -19.87 10.48
N TRP A 317 -6.70 -20.65 10.11
CA TRP A 317 -7.02 -21.85 10.88
C TRP A 317 -6.00 -22.95 10.67
N PRO A 318 -5.63 -23.67 11.73
CA PRO A 318 -4.86 -24.90 11.57
C PRO A 318 -5.61 -25.89 10.66
N MET A 319 -4.97 -26.34 9.59
CA MET A 319 -5.60 -27.19 8.57
C MET A 319 -6.24 -28.46 9.14
N GLN A 320 -5.71 -29.01 10.25
CA GLN A 320 -6.28 -30.16 10.91
C GLN A 320 -7.70 -29.92 11.48
N PHE A 321 -8.08 -28.64 11.67
CA PHE A 321 -9.40 -28.25 12.15
C PHE A 321 -10.35 -27.81 11.04
N ALA A 322 -9.86 -27.62 9.81
CA ALA A 322 -10.64 -27.10 8.70
C ALA A 322 -11.93 -27.87 8.38
N ASN A 323 -11.96 -29.18 8.70
CA ASN A 323 -13.13 -30.04 8.48
C ASN A 323 -14.10 -30.09 9.67
N LYS A 324 -13.77 -29.48 10.82
CA LYS A 324 -14.57 -29.57 12.05
C LYS A 324 -15.27 -28.27 12.43
N TRP A 325 -14.76 -27.15 11.97
CA TRP A 325 -15.24 -25.84 12.36
C TRP A 325 -15.43 -24.97 11.12
N GLU A 326 -16.63 -25.02 10.54
CA GLU A 326 -17.02 -23.97 9.58
C GLU A 326 -17.15 -22.67 10.36
N LEU A 327 -16.20 -21.76 10.14
CA LEU A 327 -16.30 -20.41 10.67
C LEU A 327 -17.17 -19.58 9.75
N GLN A 328 -18.31 -19.27 10.27
CA GLN A 328 -19.23 -18.35 9.64
C GLN A 328 -19.47 -17.19 10.58
N ILE A 329 -19.28 -15.99 10.06
CA ILE A 329 -19.74 -14.79 10.77
C ILE A 329 -21.26 -14.85 10.82
N PRO A 330 -21.89 -14.89 12.03
CA PRO A 330 -23.33 -15.01 12.12
C PRO A 330 -24.03 -13.86 11.40
N VAL A 331 -24.93 -14.21 10.51
CA VAL A 331 -25.77 -13.25 9.77
C VAL A 331 -27.23 -13.41 10.19
N PRO A 332 -28.06 -12.36 10.05
CA PRO A 332 -29.49 -12.51 10.27
C PRO A 332 -30.11 -13.56 9.35
N PRO A 333 -31.15 -14.30 9.82
CA PRO A 333 -31.79 -15.34 9.03
C PRO A 333 -32.43 -14.74 7.76
N GLN A 334 -32.24 -15.41 6.63
CA GLN A 334 -32.74 -14.95 5.33
C GLN A 334 -33.90 -15.80 4.80
N TYR A 335 -34.17 -16.94 5.43
CA TYR A 335 -35.23 -17.88 5.09
C TYR A 335 -35.21 -18.36 3.64
N PRO A 336 -34.06 -18.77 3.09
CA PRO A 336 -33.98 -19.33 1.76
C PRO A 336 -34.53 -20.76 1.73
N GLY A 337 -34.98 -21.19 0.60
CA GLY A 337 -35.27 -22.59 0.35
C GLY A 337 -36.66 -22.89 -0.21
N LYS A 338 -36.86 -24.17 -0.48
CA LYS A 338 -38.07 -24.75 -1.06
C LYS A 338 -39.21 -24.79 -0.05
N LYS A 339 -40.43 -24.51 -0.49
CA LYS A 339 -41.64 -24.62 0.28
C LYS A 339 -42.16 -26.05 0.28
N PHE A 340 -42.71 -26.50 1.42
CA PHE A 340 -43.28 -27.81 1.62
C PHE A 340 -44.66 -27.70 2.30
N PRO A 341 -45.58 -28.69 2.12
CA PRO A 341 -46.88 -28.62 2.70
C PRO A 341 -46.90 -28.86 4.23
N SER A 342 -45.83 -29.43 4.79
CA SER A 342 -45.64 -29.65 6.23
C SER A 342 -44.16 -29.75 6.60
N LEU A 343 -43.88 -29.63 7.91
CA LEU A 343 -42.54 -29.85 8.45
C LEU A 343 -42.05 -31.28 8.18
N ARG A 344 -42.96 -32.27 8.28
CA ARG A 344 -42.63 -33.67 7.97
C ARG A 344 -42.17 -33.83 6.51
N ALA A 345 -42.92 -33.29 5.58
CA ALA A 345 -42.57 -33.34 4.15
C ALA A 345 -41.22 -32.64 3.87
N ALA A 346 -40.90 -31.57 4.59
CA ALA A 346 -39.61 -30.91 4.49
C ALA A 346 -38.46 -31.80 4.97
N LEU A 347 -38.64 -32.54 6.07
CA LEU A 347 -37.65 -33.45 6.63
C LEU A 347 -37.52 -34.77 5.85
N GLU A 348 -38.57 -35.21 5.16
CA GLU A 348 -38.54 -36.35 4.22
C GLU A 348 -37.67 -36.04 2.99
N ASP A 349 -37.59 -34.76 2.57
CA ASP A 349 -36.69 -34.27 1.51
C ASP A 349 -35.19 -34.23 1.94
N GLY A 350 -34.92 -34.42 3.26
CA GLY A 350 -33.56 -34.49 3.82
C GLY A 350 -33.33 -33.61 5.04
N PRO A 351 -32.17 -33.74 5.71
CA PRO A 351 -31.82 -32.96 6.90
C PRO A 351 -31.82 -31.46 6.62
N LYS A 352 -32.39 -30.66 7.54
CA LYS A 352 -32.53 -29.20 7.37
C LYS A 352 -32.13 -28.42 8.61
N ARG A 353 -31.52 -27.27 8.42
CA ARG A 353 -31.29 -26.29 9.48
C ARG A 353 -32.62 -25.68 9.92
N PHE A 354 -32.67 -25.10 11.11
CA PHE A 354 -33.90 -24.50 11.64
C PHE A 354 -34.47 -23.40 10.74
N GLU A 355 -33.61 -22.56 10.19
CA GLU A 355 -34.00 -21.54 9.22
C GLU A 355 -34.67 -22.13 7.97
N GLU A 356 -34.12 -23.23 7.45
CA GLU A 356 -34.67 -23.92 6.30
C GLU A 356 -36.07 -24.54 6.62
N LEU A 357 -36.27 -25.00 7.86
CA LEU A 357 -37.60 -25.46 8.31
C LEU A 357 -38.59 -24.30 8.40
N MET A 358 -38.18 -23.14 8.90
CA MET A 358 -39.01 -21.95 8.90
C MET A 358 -39.33 -21.51 7.45
N ALA A 359 -38.34 -21.51 6.58
CA ALA A 359 -38.55 -21.21 5.16
C ALA A 359 -39.50 -22.22 4.50
N ALA A 360 -39.33 -23.51 4.78
CA ALA A 360 -40.11 -24.61 4.21
C ALA A 360 -41.59 -24.53 4.56
N THR A 361 -41.92 -24.21 5.82
CA THR A 361 -43.29 -24.08 6.31
C THR A 361 -43.89 -22.70 6.06
N GLY A 362 -43.03 -21.68 5.81
CA GLY A 362 -43.45 -20.28 5.67
C GLY A 362 -43.73 -19.56 7.00
N SER A 363 -43.56 -20.23 8.13
CA SER A 363 -43.68 -19.58 9.44
C SER A 363 -42.52 -18.62 9.69
N ARG A 364 -42.85 -17.47 10.29
CA ARG A 364 -41.88 -16.50 10.82
C ARG A 364 -41.79 -16.57 12.35
N ASP A 365 -42.58 -17.41 13.01
CA ASP A 365 -42.49 -17.67 14.43
C ASP A 365 -41.78 -18.98 14.70
N GLY A 366 -40.49 -18.88 15.08
CA GLY A 366 -39.68 -20.05 15.40
C GLY A 366 -40.26 -20.92 16.52
N ARG A 367 -41.09 -20.33 17.42
CA ARG A 367 -41.75 -21.07 18.51
C ARG A 367 -42.79 -22.07 17.97
N GLU A 368 -43.47 -21.75 16.88
CA GLU A 368 -44.38 -22.66 16.20
C GLU A 368 -43.65 -23.88 15.68
N ILE A 369 -42.53 -23.68 14.99
CA ILE A 369 -41.65 -24.75 14.48
C ILE A 369 -41.15 -25.64 15.63
N VAL A 370 -40.71 -25.05 16.75
CA VAL A 370 -40.24 -25.80 17.90
C VAL A 370 -41.39 -26.67 18.47
N ARG A 371 -42.62 -26.13 18.58
CA ARG A 371 -43.79 -26.90 19.04
C ARG A 371 -44.11 -28.07 18.10
N GLU A 372 -44.04 -27.82 16.79
CA GLU A 372 -44.30 -28.86 15.79
C GLU A 372 -43.22 -29.95 15.86
N ILE A 373 -41.94 -29.62 15.91
CA ILE A 373 -40.84 -30.56 16.10
C ILE A 373 -41.07 -31.41 17.35
N PHE A 374 -41.44 -30.79 18.48
CA PHE A 374 -41.62 -31.47 19.75
C PHE A 374 -42.83 -32.40 19.77
N SER A 375 -43.87 -32.08 18.99
CA SER A 375 -45.07 -32.92 18.84
C SER A 375 -44.86 -34.14 17.92
N MET A 376 -43.83 -34.11 17.07
CA MET A 376 -43.53 -35.18 16.11
C MET A 376 -42.55 -36.18 16.71
N LYS A 377 -42.91 -37.48 16.67
CA LYS A 377 -41.99 -38.55 17.04
C LYS A 377 -40.95 -38.79 15.96
N GLY A 378 -39.72 -39.10 16.38
CA GLY A 378 -38.65 -39.52 15.47
C GLY A 378 -37.88 -38.36 14.78
N ILE A 379 -38.00 -37.15 15.25
CA ILE A 379 -37.10 -36.06 14.84
C ILE A 379 -35.90 -36.01 15.78
N GLU A 380 -34.71 -36.02 15.19
CA GLU A 380 -33.44 -35.83 15.88
C GLU A 380 -32.67 -34.65 15.26
N ARG A 381 -31.62 -34.22 15.93
CA ARG A 381 -30.74 -33.17 15.46
C ARG A 381 -29.31 -33.70 15.46
N ASP A 382 -28.60 -33.50 14.35
CA ASP A 382 -27.20 -33.89 14.23
C ASP A 382 -26.24 -32.89 14.92
N ASP A 383 -24.95 -33.23 14.94
CA ASP A 383 -23.89 -32.40 15.53
C ASP A 383 -23.66 -31.07 14.76
N HIS A 384 -24.21 -30.94 13.57
CA HIS A 384 -24.19 -29.72 12.78
C HIS A 384 -25.44 -28.85 12.93
N GLY A 385 -26.36 -29.27 13.84
CA GLY A 385 -27.58 -28.55 14.11
C GLY A 385 -28.69 -28.74 13.08
N LYS A 386 -28.60 -29.75 12.19
CA LYS A 386 -29.66 -30.09 11.23
C LYS A 386 -30.63 -31.08 11.85
N TYR A 387 -31.90 -30.80 11.64
CA TYR A 387 -33.00 -31.72 12.02
C TYR A 387 -33.23 -32.76 10.93
N PHE A 388 -33.50 -33.98 11.32
CA PHE A 388 -33.79 -35.09 10.42
C PHE A 388 -34.78 -36.08 11.04
N LEU A 389 -35.44 -36.90 10.20
CA LEU A 389 -36.29 -38.00 10.66
C LEU A 389 -35.40 -39.21 10.91
N LYS A 390 -35.52 -39.75 12.13
CA LYS A 390 -34.92 -41.06 12.45
C LYS A 390 -35.72 -42.15 11.72
N VAL A 391 -35.03 -42.89 10.90
CA VAL A 391 -35.58 -44.06 10.17
C VAL A 391 -35.78 -45.20 11.12
#